data_54b7b4afbbfe503d6f9416207b830489
#
_entry.id   54b7b4afbbfe503d6f9416207b830489
#
_cell.length_a   1.000
_cell.length_b   1.000
_cell.length_c   1.000
_cell.angle_alpha   90.00
_cell.angle_beta   90.00
_cell.angle_gamma   90.00
#
_symmetry.space_group_name_H-M   'P 1'
#
loop_
_entity.id
_entity.type
_entity.pdbx_description
1 polymer ?
#
loop_
_entity_poly.entity_id
_entity_poly.type
_entity_poly.pdbx_seq_one_letter_code
_entity_poly.pdbx_strand_id
1 'polypeptide(L)'
;MKYRLFDFSSGDGELLTRGGLERVSDHAEAIEQVLGELRAGDWIASEDDLAAVGFKAIMAEGRTGCLELTPEVIDSMEACNNIAPAHNPPYIRGIRLFAEKMPSVPLVGLFETAFYQWAPEASICYAVPQSWHDAGIRRWGFHGASHKFIAERSAELLGRADVAQRARNLYVDDAGSPVDGPPLRVVSCHLGGSSSITGILNGAAVGNSMGLSPQSGLPQNNRVGDLD
;
A
#
# COMPACT_ATOMS: atom_id res chain seq x y z
N MET A 1 10.43 -13.05 -4.06
CA MET A 1 10.09 -12.35 -2.79
C MET A 1 11.20 -11.35 -2.49
N LYS A 2 10.85 -10.15 -1.95
CA LYS A 2 11.86 -9.16 -1.50
C LYS A 2 11.53 -8.76 -0.07
N TYR A 3 12.54 -8.57 0.77
CA TYR A 3 12.36 -8.16 2.16
C TYR A 3 13.33 -7.06 2.58
N ARG A 4 12.97 -6.37 3.65
CA ARG A 4 13.78 -5.41 4.37
C ARG A 4 13.50 -5.54 5.86
N LEU A 5 14.52 -5.47 6.68
CA LEU A 5 14.41 -5.39 8.12
C LEU A 5 14.79 -3.99 8.57
N PHE A 6 13.97 -3.41 9.42
CA PHE A 6 14.19 -2.08 9.99
C PHE A 6 14.20 -2.16 11.51
N ASP A 7 15.02 -1.32 12.15
CA ASP A 7 14.92 -1.00 13.56
C ASP A 7 14.25 0.38 13.73
N PHE A 8 13.19 0.41 14.54
CA PHE A 8 12.45 1.63 14.87
C PHE A 8 12.71 2.12 16.31
N SER A 9 13.66 1.55 17.03
CA SER A 9 13.97 1.93 18.41
C SER A 9 14.38 3.40 18.55
N SER A 10 14.99 3.98 17.51
CA SER A 10 15.35 5.40 17.42
C SER A 10 14.25 6.34 16.88
N GLY A 11 13.12 5.80 16.43
CA GLY A 11 11.96 6.53 15.89
C GLY A 11 11.87 6.56 14.36
N ASP A 12 12.95 6.82 13.63
CA ASP A 12 12.90 7.06 12.17
C ASP A 12 13.06 5.82 11.28
N GLY A 13 13.26 4.64 11.85
CA GLY A 13 13.42 3.39 11.11
C GLY A 13 14.78 3.27 10.40
N GLU A 14 15.74 2.66 11.05
CA GLU A 14 17.04 2.33 10.44
C GLU A 14 16.94 1.02 9.64
N LEU A 15 17.39 1.05 8.38
CA LEU A 15 17.49 -0.16 7.56
C LEU A 15 18.65 -1.02 8.02
N LEU A 16 18.35 -2.15 8.68
CA LEU A 16 19.36 -3.09 9.16
C LEU A 16 19.86 -3.99 8.02
N THR A 17 18.95 -4.61 7.28
CA THR A 17 19.31 -5.48 6.16
C THR A 17 18.19 -5.56 5.12
N ARG A 18 18.56 -6.02 3.92
CA ARG A 18 17.64 -6.27 2.83
C ARG A 18 18.10 -7.45 1.99
N GLY A 19 17.13 -8.16 1.43
CA GLY A 19 17.40 -9.27 0.54
C GLY A 19 16.25 -9.56 -0.41
N GLY A 20 16.40 -10.63 -1.17
CA GLY A 20 15.33 -11.07 -2.06
C GLY A 20 15.63 -12.39 -2.73
N LEU A 21 14.57 -13.14 -2.97
CA LEU A 21 14.57 -14.41 -3.66
C LEU A 21 13.87 -14.24 -5.00
N GLU A 22 14.52 -14.67 -6.07
CA GLU A 22 13.94 -14.65 -7.42
C GLU A 22 13.31 -15.99 -7.75
N ARG A 23 12.31 -15.98 -8.65
CA ARG A 23 11.65 -17.18 -9.17
C ARG A 23 11.10 -18.10 -8.07
N VAL A 24 10.46 -17.50 -7.05
CA VAL A 24 9.85 -18.23 -5.94
C VAL A 24 8.71 -19.09 -6.49
N SER A 25 8.87 -20.40 -6.43
CA SER A 25 7.84 -21.41 -6.76
C SER A 25 7.11 -21.89 -5.50
N ASP A 26 7.80 -21.97 -4.37
CA ASP A 26 7.27 -22.31 -3.05
C ASP A 26 7.45 -21.12 -2.08
N HIS A 27 6.33 -20.56 -1.62
CA HIS A 27 6.36 -19.44 -0.70
C HIS A 27 6.75 -19.86 0.72
N ALA A 28 6.42 -21.09 1.14
CA ALA A 28 6.75 -21.57 2.47
C ALA A 28 8.28 -21.76 2.61
N GLU A 29 8.91 -22.36 1.59
CA GLU A 29 10.36 -22.50 1.52
C GLU A 29 11.06 -21.14 1.46
N ALA A 30 10.51 -20.21 0.68
CA ALA A 30 11.07 -18.85 0.57
C ALA A 30 11.00 -18.08 1.89
N ILE A 31 9.95 -18.25 2.68
CA ILE A 31 9.82 -17.63 4.01
C ILE A 31 10.87 -18.22 4.96
N GLU A 32 11.01 -19.55 4.98
CA GLU A 32 12.03 -20.21 5.80
C GLU A 32 13.45 -19.76 5.44
N GLN A 33 13.74 -19.61 4.16
CA GLN A 33 15.04 -19.12 3.72
C GLN A 33 15.27 -17.68 4.22
N VAL A 34 14.29 -16.78 4.08
CA VAL A 34 14.41 -15.40 4.59
C VAL A 34 14.67 -15.37 6.10
N LEU A 35 13.88 -16.12 6.87
CA LEU A 35 14.07 -16.21 8.32
C LEU A 35 15.43 -16.82 8.68
N GLY A 36 15.88 -17.82 7.92
CA GLY A 36 17.21 -18.41 8.06
C GLY A 36 18.33 -17.42 7.77
N GLU A 37 18.19 -16.57 6.73
CA GLU A 37 19.14 -15.50 6.41
C GLU A 37 19.20 -14.44 7.52
N LEU A 38 18.05 -14.07 8.10
CA LEU A 38 18.00 -13.12 9.22
C LEU A 38 18.68 -13.67 10.48
N ARG A 39 18.47 -14.94 10.82
CA ARG A 39 19.14 -15.61 11.94
C ARG A 39 20.63 -15.78 11.71
N ALA A 40 21.04 -16.21 10.52
CA ALA A 40 22.45 -16.39 10.16
C ALA A 40 23.26 -15.08 10.12
N GLY A 41 22.58 -13.96 9.92
CA GLY A 41 23.17 -12.62 9.98
C GLY A 41 23.15 -11.98 11.37
N ASP A 42 22.74 -12.73 12.42
CA ASP A 42 22.60 -12.27 13.80
C ASP A 42 21.65 -11.03 13.94
N TRP A 43 20.69 -10.88 12.98
CA TRP A 43 19.73 -9.79 13.01
C TRP A 43 18.55 -10.08 13.97
N ILE A 44 18.18 -11.36 14.10
CA ILE A 44 17.17 -11.86 15.01
C ILE A 44 17.66 -13.18 15.62
N ALA A 45 17.35 -13.46 16.86
CA ALA A 45 17.59 -14.77 17.48
C ALA A 45 16.41 -15.75 17.19
N SER A 46 15.21 -15.20 17.17
CA SER A 46 13.97 -15.90 16.83
C SER A 46 12.98 -14.98 16.13
N GLU A 47 11.89 -15.54 15.62
CA GLU A 47 10.78 -14.80 15.03
C GLU A 47 10.10 -13.84 16.03
N ASP A 48 10.13 -14.15 17.32
CA ASP A 48 9.55 -13.34 18.39
C ASP A 48 10.30 -12.00 18.59
N ASP A 49 11.49 -11.85 18.03
CA ASP A 49 12.22 -10.57 18.03
C ASP A 49 11.61 -9.56 17.03
N LEU A 50 10.72 -10.02 16.15
CA LEU A 50 10.04 -9.16 15.19
C LEU A 50 8.83 -8.50 15.84
N ALA A 51 8.82 -7.17 15.93
CA ALA A 51 7.68 -6.41 16.44
C ALA A 51 6.44 -6.49 15.53
N ALA A 52 6.65 -6.62 14.22
CA ALA A 52 5.60 -6.81 13.21
C ALA A 52 6.18 -7.21 11.86
N VAL A 53 5.35 -7.80 10.99
CA VAL A 53 5.68 -7.98 9.56
C VAL A 53 4.74 -7.16 8.71
N GLY A 54 5.32 -6.22 7.94
CA GLY A 54 4.58 -5.36 7.03
C GLY A 54 4.48 -5.95 5.63
N PHE A 55 3.26 -5.93 5.08
CA PHE A 55 2.96 -6.34 3.71
C PHE A 55 2.44 -5.18 2.88
N LYS A 56 2.87 -5.12 1.64
CA LYS A 56 2.13 -4.39 0.62
C LYS A 56 0.89 -5.21 0.29
N ALA A 57 -0.30 -4.67 0.53
CA ALA A 57 -1.57 -5.27 0.17
C ALA A 57 -2.20 -4.52 -1.01
N ILE A 58 -3.07 -5.16 -1.79
CA ILE A 58 -3.61 -4.55 -3.00
C ILE A 58 -4.94 -3.89 -2.72
N MET A 59 -5.97 -4.68 -2.42
CA MET A 59 -7.29 -4.19 -2.06
C MET A 59 -8.07 -5.23 -1.26
N ALA A 60 -9.06 -4.74 -0.52
CA ALA A 60 -10.01 -5.53 0.24
C ALA A 60 -11.41 -4.91 0.12
N GLU A 61 -12.45 -5.73 0.12
CA GLU A 61 -13.83 -5.28 0.04
C GLU A 61 -14.19 -4.41 1.24
N GLY A 62 -14.64 -3.18 0.98
CA GLY A 62 -15.06 -2.24 2.01
C GLY A 62 -13.95 -1.78 2.98
N ARG A 63 -12.69 -2.13 2.75
CA ARG A 63 -11.57 -1.83 3.64
C ARG A 63 -10.40 -1.23 2.88
N THR A 64 -9.75 -0.23 3.48
CA THR A 64 -8.49 0.34 3.02
C THR A 64 -7.75 0.99 4.18
N GLY A 65 -6.47 1.28 4.02
CA GLY A 65 -5.65 1.90 5.06
C GLY A 65 -4.36 1.12 5.33
N CYS A 66 -3.84 1.31 6.52
CA CYS A 66 -2.80 0.50 7.13
C CYS A 66 -3.49 -0.34 8.22
N LEU A 67 -3.69 -1.63 7.99
CA LEU A 67 -4.54 -2.49 8.80
C LEU A 67 -3.78 -3.71 9.29
N GLU A 68 -4.10 -4.17 10.50
CA GLU A 68 -3.73 -5.51 10.92
C GLU A 68 -4.44 -6.55 10.04
N LEU A 69 -3.71 -7.55 9.58
CA LEU A 69 -4.21 -8.58 8.67
C LEU A 69 -4.88 -9.72 9.46
N THR A 70 -5.99 -9.38 10.12
CA THR A 70 -6.84 -10.36 10.82
C THR A 70 -7.53 -11.30 9.80
N PRO A 71 -8.07 -12.45 10.23
CA PRO A 71 -8.84 -13.33 9.34
C PRO A 71 -9.93 -12.58 8.55
N GLU A 72 -10.65 -11.65 9.19
CA GLU A 72 -11.73 -10.87 8.54
C GLU A 72 -11.21 -9.91 7.48
N VAL A 73 -9.99 -9.36 7.67
CA VAL A 73 -9.33 -8.52 6.65
C VAL A 73 -8.87 -9.37 5.48
N ILE A 74 -8.32 -10.56 5.75
CA ILE A 74 -7.90 -11.52 4.72
C ILE A 74 -9.10 -11.99 3.88
N ASP A 75 -10.24 -12.29 4.53
CA ASP A 75 -11.49 -12.67 3.84
C ASP A 75 -11.99 -11.53 2.94
N SER A 76 -11.90 -10.27 3.42
CA SER A 76 -12.23 -9.09 2.60
C SER A 76 -11.29 -8.92 1.40
N MET A 77 -10.03 -9.35 1.51
CA MET A 77 -9.10 -9.39 0.37
C MET A 77 -9.52 -10.49 -0.63
N GLU A 78 -9.94 -11.67 -0.14
CA GLU A 78 -10.40 -12.77 -0.99
C GLU A 78 -11.63 -12.39 -1.83
N ALA A 79 -12.56 -11.63 -1.27
CA ALA A 79 -13.71 -11.11 -1.99
C ALA A 79 -13.31 -10.27 -3.22
N CYS A 80 -12.13 -9.66 -3.21
CA CYS A 80 -11.57 -8.88 -4.33
C CYS A 80 -10.72 -9.70 -5.32
N ASN A 81 -10.64 -11.03 -5.21
CA ASN A 81 -9.81 -11.86 -6.10
C ASN A 81 -10.16 -11.70 -7.59
N ASN A 82 -11.45 -11.51 -7.91
CA ASN A 82 -11.89 -11.30 -9.29
C ASN A 82 -11.54 -9.90 -9.84
N ILE A 83 -11.34 -8.91 -8.97
CA ILE A 83 -10.95 -7.54 -9.35
C ILE A 83 -9.42 -7.45 -9.54
N ALA A 84 -8.66 -8.17 -8.72
CA ALA A 84 -7.20 -8.16 -8.74
C ALA A 84 -6.61 -9.60 -8.83
N PRO A 85 -6.97 -10.41 -9.86
CA PRO A 85 -6.67 -11.85 -9.90
C PRO A 85 -5.18 -12.16 -9.98
N ALA A 86 -4.37 -11.27 -10.54
CA ALA A 86 -2.93 -11.45 -10.64
C ALA A 86 -2.18 -11.11 -9.34
N HIS A 87 -2.85 -10.45 -8.39
CA HIS A 87 -2.21 -9.87 -7.21
C HIS A 87 -2.74 -10.46 -5.90
N ASN A 88 -4.06 -10.34 -5.62
CA ASN A 88 -4.60 -10.75 -4.32
C ASN A 88 -4.33 -12.23 -3.97
N PRO A 89 -4.59 -13.23 -4.84
CA PRO A 89 -4.40 -14.63 -4.45
C PRO A 89 -2.97 -15.00 -4.00
N PRO A 90 -1.88 -14.59 -4.70
CA PRO A 90 -0.54 -14.87 -4.23
C PRO A 90 -0.17 -14.12 -2.94
N TYR A 91 -0.66 -12.88 -2.75
CA TYR A 91 -0.43 -12.13 -1.52
C TYR A 91 -1.12 -12.79 -0.32
N ILE A 92 -2.40 -13.16 -0.44
CA ILE A 92 -3.18 -13.83 0.61
C ILE A 92 -2.50 -15.15 1.02
N ARG A 93 -2.03 -15.94 0.05
CA ARG A 93 -1.30 -17.17 0.32
C ARG A 93 -0.03 -16.91 1.13
N GLY A 94 0.75 -15.92 0.75
CA GLY A 94 1.94 -15.51 1.50
C GLY A 94 1.61 -15.05 2.91
N ILE A 95 0.60 -14.21 3.10
CA ILE A 95 0.15 -13.71 4.41
C ILE A 95 -0.26 -14.87 5.32
N ARG A 96 -1.07 -15.82 4.83
CA ARG A 96 -1.49 -16.99 5.61
C ARG A 96 -0.32 -17.85 6.06
N LEU A 97 0.67 -18.07 5.19
CA LEU A 97 1.88 -18.80 5.55
C LEU A 97 2.71 -18.09 6.62
N PHE A 98 2.79 -16.76 6.58
CA PHE A 98 3.42 -15.98 7.64
C PHE A 98 2.63 -16.10 8.96
N ALA A 99 1.30 -16.03 8.92
CA ALA A 99 0.47 -16.20 10.12
C ALA A 99 0.62 -17.57 10.76
N GLU A 100 0.76 -18.63 9.96
CA GLU A 100 1.00 -19.99 10.45
C GLU A 100 2.39 -20.14 11.08
N LYS A 101 3.41 -19.53 10.48
CA LYS A 101 4.81 -19.66 10.96
C LYS A 101 5.13 -18.76 12.13
N MET A 102 4.48 -17.63 12.25
CA MET A 102 4.73 -16.59 13.25
C MET A 102 3.43 -16.14 13.90
N PRO A 103 2.72 -17.02 14.63
CA PRO A 103 1.39 -16.72 15.18
C PRO A 103 1.41 -15.63 16.27
N SER A 104 2.58 -15.37 16.88
CA SER A 104 2.77 -14.33 17.90
C SER A 104 3.09 -12.94 17.30
N VAL A 105 3.45 -12.87 16.00
CA VAL A 105 3.91 -11.63 15.38
C VAL A 105 2.77 -10.96 14.60
N PRO A 106 2.42 -9.71 14.91
CA PRO A 106 1.39 -8.97 14.18
C PRO A 106 1.74 -8.83 12.70
N LEU A 107 0.80 -9.15 11.83
CA LEU A 107 0.92 -8.95 10.39
C LEU A 107 0.14 -7.70 10.00
N VAL A 108 0.79 -6.76 9.32
CA VAL A 108 0.20 -5.46 8.96
C VAL A 108 0.22 -5.27 7.45
N GLY A 109 -0.92 -4.92 6.88
CA GLY A 109 -1.07 -4.64 5.45
C GLY A 109 -1.22 -3.14 5.17
N LEU A 110 -0.31 -2.58 4.37
CA LEU A 110 -0.53 -1.28 3.76
C LEU A 110 -1.17 -1.48 2.38
N PHE A 111 -2.44 -1.08 2.26
CA PHE A 111 -3.18 -1.24 1.01
C PHE A 111 -2.77 -0.20 -0.04
N GLU A 112 -2.66 -0.62 -1.29
CA GLU A 112 -2.35 0.26 -2.42
C GLU A 112 -3.39 1.36 -2.62
N THR A 113 -4.62 1.13 -2.14
CA THR A 113 -5.74 2.05 -2.16
C THR A 113 -5.75 3.04 -0.98
N ALA A 114 -4.90 2.84 0.03
CA ALA A 114 -4.94 3.59 1.29
C ALA A 114 -4.78 5.10 1.12
N PHE A 115 -3.95 5.55 0.19
CA PHE A 115 -3.69 6.98 -0.03
C PHE A 115 -4.92 7.74 -0.53
N TYR A 116 -5.94 7.03 -1.04
CA TYR A 116 -7.13 7.61 -1.66
C TYR A 116 -8.36 7.61 -0.76
N GLN A 117 -8.24 7.17 0.50
CA GLN A 117 -9.38 7.11 1.43
C GLN A 117 -9.95 8.50 1.76
N TRP A 118 -9.15 9.57 1.62
CA TRP A 118 -9.57 10.97 1.82
C TRP A 118 -9.81 11.73 0.51
N ALA A 119 -9.79 11.05 -0.63
CA ALA A 119 -10.06 11.69 -1.90
C ALA A 119 -11.51 12.20 -1.94
N PRO A 120 -11.77 13.39 -2.53
CA PRO A 120 -13.11 13.94 -2.63
C PRO A 120 -14.08 12.97 -3.33
N GLU A 121 -15.31 12.88 -2.82
CA GLU A 121 -16.34 11.99 -3.37
C GLU A 121 -16.51 12.16 -4.88
N ALA A 122 -16.53 13.41 -5.37
CA ALA A 122 -16.63 13.71 -6.79
C ALA A 122 -15.51 13.09 -7.66
N SER A 123 -14.35 12.77 -7.10
CA SER A 123 -13.24 12.15 -7.83
C SER A 123 -13.25 10.63 -7.77
N ILE A 124 -14.05 10.04 -6.90
CA ILE A 124 -14.09 8.59 -6.69
C ILE A 124 -15.39 7.94 -7.17
N CYS A 125 -16.46 8.70 -7.34
CA CYS A 125 -17.73 8.20 -7.85
C CYS A 125 -17.70 8.01 -9.37
N TYR A 126 -18.38 6.97 -9.84
CA TYR A 126 -18.80 6.83 -11.23
C TYR A 126 -20.21 7.38 -11.40
N ALA A 127 -20.59 7.74 -12.63
CA ALA A 127 -21.95 8.16 -12.98
C ALA A 127 -22.87 6.93 -13.14
N VAL A 128 -23.08 6.22 -12.03
CA VAL A 128 -23.89 5.00 -11.94
C VAL A 128 -24.89 5.15 -10.79
N PRO A 129 -25.93 4.29 -10.68
CA PRO A 129 -26.84 4.31 -9.54
C PRO A 129 -26.12 4.23 -8.20
N GLN A 130 -26.61 4.94 -7.18
CA GLN A 130 -26.04 4.98 -5.84
C GLN A 130 -25.81 3.58 -5.25
N SER A 131 -26.73 2.64 -5.52
CA SER A 131 -26.59 1.24 -5.06
C SER A 131 -25.32 0.54 -5.54
N TRP A 132 -24.74 0.96 -6.65
CA TRP A 132 -23.48 0.43 -7.12
C TRP A 132 -22.30 1.01 -6.33
N HIS A 133 -22.36 2.30 -6.02
CA HIS A 133 -21.38 2.93 -5.14
C HIS A 133 -21.40 2.28 -3.75
N ASP A 134 -22.60 2.06 -3.19
CA ASP A 134 -22.81 1.40 -1.90
C ASP A 134 -22.29 -0.05 -1.89
N ALA A 135 -22.30 -0.71 -3.06
CA ALA A 135 -21.70 -2.02 -3.29
C ALA A 135 -20.17 -1.95 -3.54
N GLY A 136 -19.53 -0.80 -3.33
CA GLY A 136 -18.08 -0.63 -3.47
C GLY A 136 -17.57 -0.38 -4.90
N ILE A 137 -18.47 -0.17 -5.88
CA ILE A 137 -18.11 0.16 -7.27
C ILE A 137 -17.76 1.65 -7.35
N ARG A 138 -16.50 1.95 -7.11
CA ARG A 138 -15.94 3.30 -7.09
C ARG A 138 -14.53 3.30 -7.68
N ARG A 139 -13.98 4.49 -7.90
CA ARG A 139 -12.55 4.65 -8.17
C ARG A 139 -11.78 4.47 -6.87
N TRP A 140 -10.99 3.42 -6.78
CA TRP A 140 -10.16 3.15 -5.61
C TRP A 140 -8.81 3.84 -5.68
N GLY A 141 -8.23 3.95 -6.89
CA GLY A 141 -6.85 4.38 -7.08
C GLY A 141 -5.85 3.34 -6.57
N PHE A 142 -4.63 3.38 -7.11
CA PHE A 142 -3.58 2.41 -6.78
C PHE A 142 -2.21 3.08 -6.76
N HIS A 143 -1.17 2.33 -6.43
CA HIS A 143 0.20 2.80 -6.17
C HIS A 143 0.27 3.81 -5.01
N GLY A 144 -0.64 3.68 -4.04
CA GLY A 144 -0.80 4.64 -2.94
C GLY A 144 0.48 4.87 -2.16
N ALA A 145 1.23 3.82 -1.83
CA ALA A 145 2.50 3.95 -1.12
C ALA A 145 3.52 4.80 -1.90
N SER A 146 3.62 4.61 -3.23
CA SER A 146 4.51 5.37 -4.09
C SER A 146 4.10 6.85 -4.16
N HIS A 147 2.81 7.12 -4.39
CA HIS A 147 2.30 8.48 -4.50
C HIS A 147 2.35 9.24 -3.16
N LYS A 148 2.11 8.53 -2.04
CA LYS A 148 2.28 9.11 -0.70
C LYS A 148 3.74 9.50 -0.44
N PHE A 149 4.70 8.63 -0.80
CA PHE A 149 6.12 8.96 -0.70
C PHE A 149 6.48 10.23 -1.49
N ILE A 150 5.97 10.36 -2.72
CA ILE A 150 6.19 11.57 -3.53
C ILE A 150 5.52 12.78 -2.91
N ALA A 151 4.32 12.65 -2.32
CA ALA A 151 3.65 13.75 -1.61
C ALA A 151 4.50 14.30 -0.46
N GLU A 152 5.04 13.40 0.37
CA GLU A 152 5.91 13.74 1.48
C GLU A 152 7.24 14.34 0.99
N ARG A 153 7.94 13.62 0.11
CA ARG A 153 9.27 14.01 -0.33
C ARG A 153 9.30 15.30 -1.14
N SER A 154 8.30 15.53 -2.01
CA SER A 154 8.21 16.80 -2.75
C SER A 154 7.95 18.00 -1.81
N ALA A 155 7.13 17.81 -0.78
CA ALA A 155 6.89 18.85 0.21
C ALA A 155 8.17 19.20 1.00
N GLU A 156 8.95 18.19 1.43
CA GLU A 156 10.25 18.39 2.07
C GLU A 156 11.20 19.20 1.18
N LEU A 157 11.37 18.79 -0.08
CA LEU A 157 12.26 19.44 -1.03
C LEU A 157 11.85 20.89 -1.35
N LEU A 158 10.56 21.20 -1.23
CA LEU A 158 10.02 22.55 -1.43
C LEU A 158 9.96 23.37 -0.15
N GLY A 159 10.52 22.88 0.97
CA GLY A 159 10.55 23.57 2.26
C GLY A 159 9.17 23.67 2.95
N ARG A 160 8.20 22.83 2.56
CA ARG A 160 6.85 22.76 3.13
C ARG A 160 6.77 21.67 4.19
N ALA A 161 7.43 21.92 5.33
CA ALA A 161 7.48 20.98 6.45
C ALA A 161 6.08 20.62 7.00
N ASP A 162 5.14 21.58 6.99
CA ASP A 162 3.74 21.42 7.35
C ASP A 162 3.06 20.34 6.48
N VAL A 163 3.21 20.44 5.16
CA VAL A 163 2.64 19.48 4.20
C VAL A 163 3.33 18.12 4.28
N ALA A 164 4.65 18.12 4.46
CA ALA A 164 5.43 16.89 4.62
C ALA A 164 4.99 16.11 5.87
N GLN A 165 4.84 16.81 7.00
CA GLN A 165 4.37 16.20 8.25
C GLN A 165 2.94 15.65 8.12
N ARG A 166 2.04 16.41 7.49
CA ARG A 166 0.69 15.92 7.18
C ARG A 166 0.71 14.66 6.32
N ALA A 167 1.49 14.66 5.23
CA ALA A 167 1.61 13.49 4.36
C ALA A 167 2.17 12.28 5.10
N ARG A 168 3.14 12.48 6.01
CA ARG A 168 3.72 11.42 6.85
C ARG A 168 2.66 10.79 7.74
N ASN A 169 1.86 11.59 8.40
CA ASN A 169 0.89 11.17 9.42
C ASN A 169 -0.49 10.79 8.87
N LEU A 170 -0.69 10.79 7.54
CA LEU A 170 -2.02 10.55 6.93
C LEU A 170 -2.75 9.34 7.48
N TYR A 171 -2.04 8.24 7.79
CA TYR A 171 -2.65 6.99 8.26
C TYR A 171 -2.82 6.93 9.78
N VAL A 172 -2.32 7.93 10.51
CA VAL A 172 -2.39 8.02 11.97
C VAL A 172 -3.38 9.11 12.41
N ASP A 173 -3.36 10.26 11.73
CA ASP A 173 -4.09 11.47 12.14
C ASP A 173 -5.30 11.79 11.22
N ASP A 174 -5.79 10.83 10.44
CA ASP A 174 -6.91 11.00 9.49
C ASP A 174 -6.82 12.27 8.62
N ALA A 175 -5.62 12.59 8.15
CA ALA A 175 -5.33 13.79 7.37
C ALA A 175 -5.67 15.14 8.09
N GLY A 176 -5.87 15.10 9.41
CA GLY A 176 -6.37 16.24 10.18
C GLY A 176 -5.35 17.32 10.51
N SER A 177 -4.04 17.09 10.29
CA SER A 177 -3.01 18.10 10.58
C SER A 177 -3.23 19.36 9.75
N PRO A 178 -3.27 20.58 10.39
CA PRO A 178 -3.40 21.83 9.67
C PRO A 178 -2.26 22.05 8.68
N VAL A 179 -2.56 22.71 7.59
CA VAL A 179 -1.58 23.14 6.60
C VAL A 179 -1.63 24.66 6.48
N ASP A 180 -0.50 25.29 6.74
CA ASP A 180 -0.37 26.73 6.70
C ASP A 180 0.09 27.22 5.32
N GLY A 181 -0.30 28.46 4.95
CA GLY A 181 0.15 29.10 3.73
C GLY A 181 -0.56 28.63 2.44
N PRO A 182 0.01 28.95 1.27
CA PRO A 182 -0.62 28.67 0.00
C PRO A 182 -0.71 27.15 -0.30
N PRO A 183 -1.76 26.71 -1.01
CA PRO A 183 -1.93 25.30 -1.34
C PRO A 183 -0.75 24.74 -2.15
N LEU A 184 -0.16 23.65 -1.67
CA LEU A 184 0.82 22.88 -2.43
C LEU A 184 0.10 21.85 -3.32
N ARG A 185 0.26 21.99 -4.62
CA ARG A 185 -0.29 21.09 -5.65
C ARG A 185 0.83 20.29 -6.28
N VAL A 186 0.68 18.99 -6.30
CA VAL A 186 1.66 18.07 -6.92
C VAL A 186 0.93 17.12 -7.85
N VAL A 187 1.52 16.85 -9.01
CA VAL A 187 1.14 15.74 -9.87
C VAL A 187 2.22 14.69 -9.77
N SER A 188 1.86 13.53 -9.23
CA SER A 188 2.76 12.39 -9.07
C SER A 188 2.53 11.37 -10.16
N CYS A 189 3.59 10.97 -10.87
CA CYS A 189 3.56 9.98 -11.94
C CYS A 189 4.34 8.74 -11.51
N HIS A 190 3.63 7.62 -11.33
CA HIS A 190 4.23 6.30 -11.17
C HIS A 190 4.25 5.63 -12.54
N LEU A 191 5.41 5.60 -13.19
CA LEU A 191 5.57 5.11 -14.58
C LEU A 191 6.44 3.84 -14.58
N GLY A 192 5.89 2.75 -14.04
CA GLY A 192 6.50 1.43 -14.04
C GLY A 192 5.89 0.49 -15.10
N GLY A 193 6.05 -0.81 -14.92
CA GLY A 193 5.30 -1.82 -15.70
C GLY A 193 3.79 -1.69 -15.50
N SER A 194 3.36 -1.23 -14.31
CA SER A 194 2.05 -0.65 -14.05
C SER A 194 2.22 0.86 -13.89
N SER A 195 1.29 1.67 -14.42
CA SER A 195 1.41 3.13 -14.46
C SER A 195 0.16 3.82 -13.96
N SER A 196 0.33 4.88 -13.17
CA SER A 196 -0.75 5.77 -12.76
C SER A 196 -0.27 7.20 -12.53
N ILE A 197 -1.21 8.14 -12.59
CA ILE A 197 -1.01 9.54 -12.23
C ILE A 197 -1.95 9.89 -11.09
N THR A 198 -1.43 10.62 -10.10
CA THR A 198 -2.21 11.08 -8.94
C THR A 198 -2.09 12.59 -8.79
N GLY A 199 -3.22 13.26 -8.68
CA GLY A 199 -3.30 14.63 -8.21
C GLY A 199 -3.22 14.66 -6.68
N ILE A 200 -2.39 15.56 -6.14
CA ILE A 200 -2.16 15.70 -4.69
C ILE A 200 -2.33 17.17 -4.32
N LEU A 201 -3.08 17.42 -3.26
CA LEU A 201 -3.28 18.74 -2.66
C LEU A 201 -2.89 18.68 -1.19
N ASN A 202 -1.92 19.52 -0.81
CA ASN A 202 -1.45 19.62 0.59
C ASN A 202 -1.15 18.24 1.21
N GLY A 203 -0.44 17.38 0.46
CA GLY A 203 0.00 16.07 0.96
C GLY A 203 -1.03 14.94 0.87
N ALA A 204 -2.29 15.21 0.53
CA ALA A 204 -3.34 14.20 0.37
C ALA A 204 -3.74 14.04 -1.10
N ALA A 205 -4.10 12.81 -1.51
CA ALA A 205 -4.58 12.55 -2.85
C ALA A 205 -5.95 13.18 -3.10
N VAL A 206 -6.13 13.77 -4.30
CA VAL A 206 -7.42 14.28 -4.76
C VAL A 206 -8.01 13.47 -5.90
N GLY A 207 -7.27 12.52 -6.46
CA GLY A 207 -7.73 11.61 -7.51
C GLY A 207 -6.57 10.82 -8.09
N ASN A 208 -6.89 9.72 -8.77
CA ASN A 208 -5.94 8.84 -9.46
C ASN A 208 -6.47 8.46 -10.84
N SER A 209 -5.59 8.23 -11.79
CA SER A 209 -5.96 7.81 -13.15
C SER A 209 -6.58 6.42 -13.21
N MET A 210 -6.26 5.53 -12.27
CA MET A 210 -6.89 4.21 -12.17
C MET A 210 -8.29 4.32 -11.51
N GLY A 211 -9.13 3.33 -11.79
CA GLY A 211 -10.52 3.30 -11.33
C GLY A 211 -10.81 2.19 -10.32
N LEU A 212 -11.84 1.39 -10.61
CA LEU A 212 -12.25 0.24 -9.79
C LEU A 212 -11.13 -0.80 -9.70
N SER A 213 -10.41 -1.01 -10.78
CA SER A 213 -9.28 -1.92 -10.85
C SER A 213 -8.05 -1.21 -11.43
N PRO A 214 -6.85 -1.82 -11.36
CA PRO A 214 -5.65 -1.26 -11.97
C PRO A 214 -5.60 -1.47 -13.51
N GLN A 215 -6.71 -1.80 -14.15
CA GLN A 215 -6.79 -1.97 -15.61
C GLN A 215 -7.04 -0.65 -16.33
N SER A 216 -7.81 0.26 -15.74
CA SER A 216 -8.20 1.54 -16.33
C SER A 216 -7.09 2.61 -16.25
N GLY A 217 -7.31 3.73 -16.90
CA GLY A 217 -6.42 4.88 -16.91
C GLY A 217 -5.39 4.82 -18.03
N LEU A 218 -4.13 5.04 -17.69
CA LEU A 218 -3.04 5.08 -18.67
C LEU A 218 -2.79 3.71 -19.33
N PRO A 219 -2.34 3.66 -20.58
CA PRO A 219 -1.72 2.49 -21.15
C PRO A 219 -0.51 2.05 -20.32
N GLN A 220 -0.36 0.74 -20.14
CA GLN A 220 0.66 0.13 -19.30
C GLN A 220 1.34 -1.00 -20.07
N ASN A 221 2.35 -1.65 -19.47
CA ASN A 221 3.12 -2.71 -20.15
C ASN A 221 2.23 -3.83 -20.73
N ASN A 222 1.23 -4.29 -19.97
CA ASN A 222 0.35 -5.40 -20.35
C ASN A 222 -1.15 -5.07 -20.19
N ARG A 223 -1.50 -3.78 -20.14
CA ARG A 223 -2.87 -3.28 -20.00
C ARG A 223 -3.06 -2.09 -20.91
N VAL A 224 -4.15 -2.11 -21.66
CA VAL A 224 -4.44 -1.08 -22.66
C VAL A 224 -4.82 0.28 -22.02
N GLY A 225 -5.25 0.28 -20.77
CA GLY A 225 -5.81 1.47 -20.13
C GLY A 225 -7.29 1.66 -20.48
N ASP A 226 -7.74 2.92 -20.48
CA ASP A 226 -9.09 3.25 -20.93
C ASP A 226 -9.16 3.06 -22.46
N LEU A 227 -10.13 2.28 -22.89
CA LEU A 227 -10.41 1.98 -24.29
C LEU A 227 -11.90 2.18 -24.56
N ASP A 228 -12.22 2.99 -25.57
CA ASP A 228 -13.58 3.22 -26.07
C ASP A 228 -14.03 2.10 -27.02
#